data_ebcc5708259ac59cba51aa5ee4e7dce2
#
_entry.id   ebcc5708259ac59cba51aa5ee4e7dce2
#
_cell.length_a   1.000
_cell.length_b   1.000
_cell.length_c   1.000
_cell.angle_alpha   90.00
_cell.angle_beta   90.00
_cell.angle_gamma   90.00
#
_symmetry.space_group_name_H-M   'P 1'
#
loop_
_entity.id
_entity.type
_entity.pdbx_description
1 polymer ?
#
loop_
_entity_poly.entity_id
_entity_poly.type
_entity_poly.pdbx_seq_one_letter_code
_entity_poly.pdbx_strand_id
1 'polypeptide(L)'
;MEKNWKFSDIPYTHPDMQELQNRLDSLCGKLKAAKDMQTVKEVISGRDEINQEITVIQGVLYGRAFHDVTDEYYQTEFQTVLPQMAALDTESLSQAIVESSFGGEIDAAYGPEFRRLLSLDARLHSKGKEQQARAAELEAQYQQMKATLTFEVRGEKISGGKLSELLTSPDRALRKEAFEASHKSYMEKKDEFSAVLRELVQTRDAIAKANGFENYIEYATLSKSRLDYGHKELLAFCQDVQKYIAPIYRRLQEEQRERLGLEKLMPYDRGLVFPEGNAKPVSGETALAQAAYEMYHALSPEAGVFFDEMVAHE
;
A
#
# COMPACT_ATOMS: atom_id res chain seq x y z
N MET A 1 9.71 -17.06 21.49
CA MET A 1 10.23 -15.71 21.76
C MET A 1 9.98 -15.39 23.22
N GLU A 2 10.93 -14.75 23.90
CA GLU A 2 10.76 -14.34 25.29
C GLU A 2 9.64 -13.29 25.38
N LYS A 3 8.79 -13.40 26.40
CA LYS A 3 7.58 -12.59 26.59
C LYS A 3 7.79 -11.08 26.85
N ASN A 4 9.01 -10.56 26.76
CA ASN A 4 9.35 -9.19 27.17
C ASN A 4 10.09 -8.35 26.12
N TRP A 5 10.00 -8.68 24.83
CA TRP A 5 10.57 -7.84 23.78
C TRP A 5 9.61 -6.69 23.42
N LYS A 6 10.14 -5.55 23.03
CA LYS A 6 9.39 -4.43 22.45
C LYS A 6 9.71 -4.32 20.97
N PHE A 7 8.87 -3.64 20.21
CA PHE A 7 9.16 -3.35 18.80
C PHE A 7 10.53 -2.64 18.66
N SER A 8 10.89 -1.77 19.64
CA SER A 8 12.22 -1.16 19.73
C SER A 8 13.37 -2.16 19.91
N ASP A 9 13.11 -3.35 20.40
CA ASP A 9 14.14 -4.37 20.66
C ASP A 9 14.38 -5.29 19.46
N ILE A 10 13.54 -5.22 18.41
CA ILE A 10 13.77 -5.96 17.17
C ILE A 10 15.07 -5.46 16.56
N PRO A 11 16.11 -6.31 16.47
CA PRO A 11 17.40 -5.87 15.95
C PRO A 11 17.25 -5.46 14.49
N TYR A 12 17.83 -4.33 14.17
CA TYR A 12 18.02 -3.91 12.78
C TYR A 12 19.52 -3.85 12.50
N THR A 13 19.95 -4.50 11.46
CA THR A 13 21.31 -4.42 10.93
C THR A 13 21.20 -4.01 9.48
N HIS A 14 22.04 -3.05 9.06
CA HIS A 14 22.14 -2.67 7.66
C HIS A 14 22.41 -3.93 6.80
N PRO A 15 21.55 -4.29 5.84
CA PRO A 15 21.69 -5.54 5.08
C PRO A 15 22.88 -5.49 4.13
N ASP A 16 23.60 -6.60 4.02
CA ASP A 16 24.62 -6.77 3.00
C ASP A 16 23.96 -7.18 1.65
N MET A 17 23.76 -6.21 0.78
CA MET A 17 23.14 -6.44 -0.53
C MET A 17 23.94 -7.38 -1.40
N GLN A 18 25.27 -7.39 -1.27
CA GLN A 18 26.13 -8.28 -2.04
C GLN A 18 25.98 -9.73 -1.55
N GLU A 19 25.86 -9.94 -0.24
CA GLU A 19 25.59 -11.27 0.31
C GLU A 19 24.22 -11.79 -0.15
N LEU A 20 23.18 -10.97 -0.08
CA LEU A 20 21.84 -11.35 -0.57
C LEU A 20 21.87 -11.74 -2.05
N GLN A 21 22.55 -10.94 -2.90
CA GLN A 21 22.70 -11.26 -4.31
C GLN A 21 23.49 -12.55 -4.54
N ASN A 22 24.59 -12.77 -3.80
CA ASN A 22 25.38 -14.00 -3.90
C ASN A 22 24.57 -15.24 -3.51
N ARG A 23 23.70 -15.13 -2.52
CA ARG A 23 22.78 -16.22 -2.12
C ARG A 23 21.77 -16.52 -3.24
N LEU A 24 21.17 -15.50 -3.87
CA LEU A 24 20.29 -15.66 -5.04
C LEU A 24 21.02 -16.34 -6.19
N ASP A 25 22.21 -15.89 -6.53
CA ASP A 25 23.04 -16.48 -7.60
C ASP A 25 23.42 -17.94 -7.31
N SER A 26 23.73 -18.24 -6.05
CA SER A 26 24.02 -19.61 -5.60
C SER A 26 22.81 -20.52 -5.77
N LEU A 27 21.59 -20.05 -5.44
CA LEU A 27 20.36 -20.81 -5.66
C LEU A 27 20.10 -21.06 -7.15
N CYS A 28 20.35 -20.06 -8.01
CA CYS A 28 20.27 -20.22 -9.46
C CYS A 28 21.25 -21.31 -9.95
N GLY A 29 22.49 -21.31 -9.47
CA GLY A 29 23.49 -22.32 -9.79
C GLY A 29 23.08 -23.72 -9.34
N LYS A 30 22.56 -23.82 -8.10
CA LYS A 30 22.04 -25.07 -7.52
C LYS A 30 20.88 -25.63 -8.33
N LEU A 31 19.95 -24.80 -8.76
CA LEU A 31 18.81 -25.19 -9.58
C LEU A 31 19.24 -25.74 -10.95
N LYS A 32 20.19 -25.06 -11.63
CA LYS A 32 20.73 -25.50 -12.93
C LYS A 32 21.44 -26.86 -12.83
N ALA A 33 22.00 -27.17 -11.68
CA ALA A 33 22.69 -28.44 -11.42
C ALA A 33 21.77 -29.53 -10.82
N ALA A 34 20.50 -29.22 -10.53
CA ALA A 34 19.55 -30.11 -9.89
C ALA A 34 19.29 -31.36 -10.73
N LYS A 35 19.31 -32.52 -10.06
CA LYS A 35 19.06 -33.83 -10.67
C LYS A 35 17.80 -34.51 -10.10
N ASP A 36 17.21 -33.94 -9.10
CA ASP A 36 16.03 -34.44 -8.40
C ASP A 36 15.17 -33.30 -7.84
N MET A 37 13.92 -33.62 -7.54
CA MET A 37 12.94 -32.65 -7.02
C MET A 37 13.27 -32.22 -5.59
N GLN A 38 14.04 -32.99 -4.83
CA GLN A 38 14.45 -32.58 -3.47
C GLN A 38 15.34 -31.33 -3.52
N THR A 39 16.32 -31.32 -4.44
CA THR A 39 17.17 -30.16 -4.70
C THR A 39 16.37 -28.93 -5.15
N VAL A 40 15.34 -29.12 -5.97
CA VAL A 40 14.44 -28.03 -6.41
C VAL A 40 13.66 -27.46 -5.22
N LYS A 41 13.12 -28.31 -4.34
CA LYS A 41 12.42 -27.87 -3.12
C LYS A 41 13.32 -27.06 -2.20
N GLU A 42 14.58 -27.47 -2.04
CA GLU A 42 15.57 -26.72 -1.25
C GLU A 42 15.86 -25.34 -1.86
N VAL A 43 15.91 -25.23 -3.17
CA VAL A 43 16.08 -23.94 -3.86
C VAL A 43 14.86 -23.04 -3.63
N ILE A 44 13.64 -23.58 -3.76
CA ILE A 44 12.41 -22.82 -3.52
C ILE A 44 12.34 -22.37 -2.06
N SER A 45 12.67 -23.25 -1.09
CA SER A 45 12.73 -22.88 0.33
C SER A 45 13.77 -21.77 0.59
N GLY A 46 14.96 -21.89 0.02
CA GLY A 46 16.00 -20.86 0.16
C GLY A 46 15.60 -19.52 -0.42
N ARG A 47 14.86 -19.51 -1.56
CA ARG A 47 14.25 -18.29 -2.10
C ARG A 47 13.25 -17.68 -1.13
N ASP A 48 12.38 -18.49 -0.54
CA ASP A 48 11.38 -18.03 0.41
C ASP A 48 12.02 -17.48 1.70
N GLU A 49 13.11 -18.08 2.16
CA GLU A 49 13.91 -17.58 3.29
C GLU A 49 14.49 -16.20 3.01
N ILE A 50 15.06 -15.97 1.80
CA ILE A 50 15.56 -14.64 1.41
C ILE A 50 14.41 -13.64 1.31
N ASN A 51 13.27 -14.01 0.73
CA ASN A 51 12.10 -13.14 0.66
C ASN A 51 11.55 -12.77 2.04
N GLN A 52 11.54 -13.70 2.99
CA GLN A 52 11.15 -13.44 4.38
C GLN A 52 12.13 -12.46 5.04
N GLU A 53 13.43 -12.64 4.88
CA GLU A 53 14.46 -11.74 5.38
C GLU A 53 14.26 -10.32 4.84
N ILE A 54 14.09 -10.17 3.51
CA ILE A 54 13.79 -8.88 2.87
C ILE A 54 12.52 -8.26 3.45
N THR A 55 11.44 -9.06 3.62
CA THR A 55 10.17 -8.59 4.17
C THR A 55 10.32 -8.08 5.61
N VAL A 56 11.08 -8.80 6.44
CA VAL A 56 11.35 -8.38 7.83
C VAL A 56 12.13 -7.07 7.86
N ILE A 57 13.21 -6.96 7.07
CA ILE A 57 14.01 -5.72 7.00
C ILE A 57 13.14 -4.54 6.56
N GLN A 58 12.34 -4.72 5.50
CA GLN A 58 11.40 -3.70 5.03
C GLN A 58 10.40 -3.30 6.14
N GLY A 59 9.80 -4.28 6.81
CA GLY A 59 8.84 -4.05 7.90
C GLY A 59 9.45 -3.26 9.06
N VAL A 60 10.67 -3.59 9.48
CA VAL A 60 11.38 -2.86 10.52
C VAL A 60 11.71 -1.43 10.10
N LEU A 61 12.21 -1.25 8.87
CA LEU A 61 12.51 0.08 8.32
C LEU A 61 11.26 0.96 8.23
N TYR A 62 10.16 0.43 7.71
CA TYR A 62 8.89 1.15 7.67
C TYR A 62 8.44 1.54 9.08
N GLY A 63 8.42 0.58 10.01
CA GLY A 63 8.01 0.83 11.38
C GLY A 63 8.86 1.92 12.05
N ARG A 64 10.19 1.83 11.95
CA ARG A 64 11.12 2.80 12.57
C ARG A 64 11.03 4.19 11.93
N ALA A 65 11.07 4.27 10.59
CA ALA A 65 11.05 5.54 9.88
C ALA A 65 9.74 6.31 10.04
N PHE A 66 8.61 5.61 10.20
CA PHE A 66 7.30 6.26 10.38
C PHE A 66 6.92 6.46 11.85
N HIS A 67 7.51 5.72 12.78
CA HIS A 67 7.33 5.94 14.20
C HIS A 67 7.97 7.25 14.67
N ASP A 68 9.21 7.51 14.25
CA ASP A 68 9.90 8.78 14.51
C ASP A 68 10.47 9.34 13.20
N VAL A 69 9.75 10.28 12.61
CA VAL A 69 10.15 10.96 11.37
C VAL A 69 11.34 11.92 11.55
N THR A 70 11.79 12.14 12.79
CA THR A 70 12.96 12.95 13.11
C THR A 70 14.23 12.14 13.32
N ASP A 71 14.15 10.82 13.35
CA ASP A 71 15.30 9.93 13.43
C ASP A 71 16.03 9.90 12.07
N GLU A 72 17.10 10.68 11.96
CA GLU A 72 17.90 10.83 10.74
C GLU A 72 18.51 9.50 10.26
N TYR A 73 18.86 8.58 11.19
CA TYR A 73 19.42 7.29 10.83
C TYR A 73 18.40 6.45 10.06
N TYR A 74 17.23 6.21 10.65
CA TYR A 74 16.19 5.41 9.98
C TYR A 74 15.58 6.08 8.76
N GLN A 75 15.53 7.42 8.69
CA GLN A 75 15.16 8.13 7.49
C GLN A 75 16.16 7.89 6.35
N THR A 76 17.46 7.92 6.65
CA THR A 76 18.52 7.65 5.67
C THR A 76 18.51 6.19 5.23
N GLU A 77 18.40 5.24 6.17
CA GLU A 77 18.30 3.80 5.89
C GLU A 77 17.09 3.50 4.99
N PHE A 78 15.93 4.07 5.31
CA PHE A 78 14.72 3.90 4.51
C PHE A 78 14.90 4.37 3.06
N GLN A 79 15.55 5.52 2.86
CA GLN A 79 15.78 6.10 1.53
C GLN A 79 16.87 5.37 0.74
N THR A 80 17.80 4.70 1.39
CA THR A 80 18.94 4.05 0.74
C THR A 80 18.76 2.55 0.56
N VAL A 81 18.28 1.86 1.58
CA VAL A 81 18.18 0.39 1.60
C VAL A 81 17.03 -0.12 0.72
N LEU A 82 15.86 0.52 0.75
CA LEU A 82 14.73 0.03 -0.06
C LEU A 82 14.98 0.05 -1.57
N PRO A 83 15.59 1.11 -2.16
CA PRO A 83 15.96 1.07 -3.57
C PRO A 83 17.02 0.00 -3.88
N GLN A 84 17.99 -0.24 -2.98
CA GLN A 84 18.99 -1.28 -3.16
C GLN A 84 18.37 -2.67 -3.12
N MET A 85 17.44 -2.92 -2.20
CA MET A 85 16.67 -4.17 -2.15
C MET A 85 15.84 -4.39 -3.42
N ALA A 86 15.20 -3.33 -3.93
CA ALA A 86 14.45 -3.39 -5.19
C ALA A 86 15.34 -3.63 -6.41
N ALA A 87 16.65 -3.40 -6.30
CA ALA A 87 17.61 -3.65 -7.35
C ALA A 87 18.19 -5.09 -7.36
N LEU A 88 17.93 -5.91 -6.32
CA LEU A 88 18.32 -7.31 -6.28
C LEU A 88 17.71 -8.08 -7.46
N ASP A 89 18.49 -8.96 -8.07
CA ASP A 89 18.03 -9.79 -9.19
C ASP A 89 17.31 -11.05 -8.68
N THR A 90 16.09 -10.88 -8.21
CA THR A 90 15.19 -11.98 -7.83
C THR A 90 14.53 -12.63 -9.06
N GLU A 91 14.45 -11.90 -10.17
CA GLU A 91 13.81 -12.31 -11.41
C GLU A 91 14.52 -13.47 -12.08
N SER A 92 15.87 -13.45 -12.09
CA SER A 92 16.68 -14.54 -12.68
C SER A 92 16.40 -15.88 -12.02
N LEU A 93 16.25 -15.95 -10.69
CA LEU A 93 15.90 -17.16 -9.98
C LEU A 93 14.43 -17.58 -10.27
N SER A 94 13.51 -16.62 -10.27
CA SER A 94 12.11 -16.87 -10.62
C SER A 94 11.98 -17.45 -12.04
N GLN A 95 12.68 -16.86 -13.00
CA GLN A 95 12.71 -17.36 -14.38
C GLN A 95 13.33 -18.77 -14.48
N ALA A 96 14.43 -19.01 -13.77
CA ALA A 96 15.06 -20.33 -13.75
C ALA A 96 14.14 -21.42 -13.18
N ILE A 97 13.32 -21.11 -12.16
CA ILE A 97 12.32 -22.02 -11.61
C ILE A 97 11.22 -22.31 -12.65
N VAL A 98 10.75 -21.29 -13.35
CA VAL A 98 9.72 -21.42 -14.40
C VAL A 98 10.20 -22.30 -15.55
N GLU A 99 11.45 -22.13 -15.99
CA GLU A 99 12.06 -22.85 -17.12
C GLU A 99 12.65 -24.20 -16.73
N SER A 100 12.61 -24.58 -15.46
CA SER A 100 13.14 -25.83 -14.96
C SER A 100 12.50 -27.06 -15.64
N SER A 101 13.30 -28.07 -15.93
CA SER A 101 12.82 -29.36 -16.42
C SER A 101 11.88 -30.08 -15.44
N PHE A 102 11.84 -29.66 -14.17
CA PHE A 102 10.97 -30.18 -13.12
C PHE A 102 9.60 -29.48 -13.07
N GLY A 103 9.22 -28.74 -14.11
CA GLY A 103 7.99 -27.95 -14.10
C GLY A 103 6.72 -28.73 -13.74
N GLY A 104 6.57 -29.96 -14.21
CA GLY A 104 5.42 -30.81 -13.86
C GLY A 104 5.40 -31.21 -12.38
N GLU A 105 6.54 -31.53 -11.79
CA GLU A 105 6.67 -31.89 -10.38
C GLU A 105 6.52 -30.65 -9.47
N ILE A 106 6.96 -29.47 -9.93
CA ILE A 106 6.72 -28.21 -9.23
C ILE A 106 5.22 -27.92 -9.20
N ASP A 107 4.51 -28.03 -10.33
CA ASP A 107 3.06 -27.82 -10.39
C ASP A 107 2.30 -28.84 -9.52
N ALA A 108 2.77 -30.07 -9.45
CA ALA A 108 2.17 -31.09 -8.57
C ALA A 108 2.41 -30.80 -7.07
N ALA A 109 3.55 -30.20 -6.71
CA ALA A 109 3.92 -29.92 -5.33
C ALA A 109 3.35 -28.59 -4.78
N TYR A 110 3.31 -27.55 -5.61
CA TYR A 110 2.97 -26.18 -5.22
C TYR A 110 1.70 -25.63 -5.90
N GLY A 111 1.13 -26.34 -6.84
CA GLY A 111 0.03 -25.91 -7.70
C GLY A 111 0.51 -25.11 -8.94
N PRO A 112 -0.27 -25.13 -10.03
CA PRO A 112 0.11 -24.51 -11.30
C PRO A 112 0.20 -22.96 -11.20
N GLU A 113 -0.51 -22.36 -10.28
CA GLU A 113 -0.48 -20.91 -10.06
C GLU A 113 0.86 -20.42 -9.53
N PHE A 114 1.62 -21.27 -8.83
CA PHE A 114 2.94 -20.89 -8.30
C PHE A 114 3.90 -20.48 -9.44
N ARG A 115 4.08 -21.31 -10.46
CA ARG A 115 4.94 -20.97 -11.61
C ARG A 115 4.38 -19.84 -12.46
N ARG A 116 3.05 -19.75 -12.56
CA ARG A 116 2.38 -18.66 -13.25
C ARG A 116 2.69 -17.32 -12.60
N LEU A 117 2.64 -17.24 -11.25
CA LEU A 117 2.99 -16.05 -10.50
C LEU A 117 4.49 -15.69 -10.65
N LEU A 118 5.38 -16.67 -10.57
CA LEU A 118 6.81 -16.44 -10.80
C LEU A 118 7.12 -15.92 -12.20
N SER A 119 6.47 -16.51 -13.23
CA SER A 119 6.63 -16.05 -14.62
C SER A 119 6.12 -14.61 -14.81
N LEU A 120 5.03 -14.27 -14.14
CA LEU A 120 4.48 -12.92 -14.19
C LEU A 120 5.39 -11.92 -13.52
N ASP A 121 5.91 -12.24 -12.34
CA ASP A 121 6.82 -11.38 -11.58
C ASP A 121 8.09 -11.09 -12.40
N ALA A 122 8.75 -12.11 -12.94
CA ALA A 122 9.88 -11.98 -13.82
C ALA A 122 9.59 -11.13 -15.06
N ARG A 123 8.42 -11.30 -15.69
CA ARG A 123 8.01 -10.52 -16.87
C ARG A 123 7.79 -9.05 -16.53
N LEU A 124 7.15 -8.74 -15.40
CA LEU A 124 6.79 -7.38 -15.01
C LEU A 124 8.00 -6.51 -14.64
N HIS A 125 9.07 -7.11 -14.13
CA HIS A 125 10.24 -6.39 -13.62
C HIS A 125 11.50 -6.54 -14.48
N SER A 126 11.43 -7.29 -15.59
CA SER A 126 12.59 -7.59 -16.43
C SER A 126 13.22 -6.38 -17.11
N LYS A 127 12.42 -5.33 -17.37
CA LYS A 127 12.86 -4.15 -18.12
C LYS A 127 12.30 -2.86 -17.51
N GLY A 128 12.90 -1.74 -17.88
CA GLY A 128 12.41 -0.43 -17.47
C GLY A 128 12.73 -0.06 -16.01
N LYS A 129 13.83 -0.58 -15.44
CA LYS A 129 14.23 -0.29 -14.04
C LYS A 129 14.43 1.21 -13.80
N GLU A 130 14.98 1.95 -14.75
CA GLU A 130 15.13 3.41 -14.66
C GLU A 130 13.77 4.12 -14.60
N GLN A 131 12.82 3.71 -15.43
CA GLN A 131 11.47 4.26 -15.41
C GLN A 131 10.72 3.88 -14.12
N GLN A 132 10.94 2.68 -13.58
CA GLN A 132 10.37 2.26 -12.29
C GLN A 132 10.92 3.13 -11.15
N ALA A 133 12.23 3.38 -11.11
CA ALA A 133 12.84 4.29 -10.14
C ALA A 133 12.26 5.71 -10.28
N ARG A 134 12.12 6.22 -11.52
CA ARG A 134 11.52 7.54 -11.77
C ARG A 134 10.06 7.61 -11.32
N ALA A 135 9.27 6.56 -11.53
CA ALA A 135 7.89 6.50 -11.05
C ALA A 135 7.82 6.56 -9.52
N ALA A 136 8.71 5.84 -8.82
CA ALA A 136 8.79 5.88 -7.35
C ALA A 136 9.17 7.28 -6.82
N GLU A 137 10.12 7.97 -7.47
CA GLU A 137 10.47 9.36 -7.14
C GLU A 137 9.27 10.31 -7.31
N LEU A 138 8.51 10.19 -8.40
CA LEU A 138 7.32 11.00 -8.65
C LEU A 138 6.20 10.73 -7.64
N GLU A 139 6.03 9.48 -7.23
CA GLU A 139 5.09 9.08 -6.18
C GLU A 139 5.49 9.69 -4.82
N ALA A 140 6.78 9.62 -4.48
CA ALA A 140 7.30 10.25 -3.27
C ALA A 140 7.14 11.78 -3.31
N GLN A 141 7.42 12.42 -4.45
CA GLN A 141 7.18 13.85 -4.65
C GLN A 141 5.71 14.22 -4.46
N TYR A 142 4.79 13.44 -5.01
CA TYR A 142 3.35 13.65 -4.81
C TYR A 142 2.96 13.57 -3.32
N GLN A 143 3.46 12.55 -2.61
CA GLN A 143 3.18 12.41 -1.18
C GLN A 143 3.75 13.57 -0.36
N GLN A 144 4.96 14.01 -0.65
CA GLN A 144 5.57 15.17 -0.01
C GLN A 144 4.78 16.46 -0.27
N MET A 145 4.39 16.72 -1.50
CA MET A 145 3.55 17.87 -1.86
C MET A 145 2.23 17.86 -1.08
N LYS A 146 1.60 16.69 -0.95
CA LYS A 146 0.35 16.52 -0.22
C LYS A 146 0.54 16.70 1.29
N ALA A 147 1.61 16.17 1.86
CA ALA A 147 1.90 16.27 3.29
C ALA A 147 2.22 17.71 3.74
N THR A 148 2.79 18.51 2.84
CA THR A 148 3.16 19.91 3.11
C THR A 148 2.02 20.93 2.86
N LEU A 149 0.84 20.47 2.40
CA LEU A 149 -0.32 21.35 2.27
C LEU A 149 -0.75 21.87 3.63
N THR A 150 -0.95 23.18 3.71
CA THR A 150 -1.57 23.85 4.84
C THR A 150 -2.85 24.53 4.39
N PHE A 151 -3.79 24.66 5.30
CA PHE A 151 -5.12 25.21 5.02
C PHE A 151 -5.38 26.38 5.95
N GLU A 152 -5.89 27.49 5.43
CA GLU A 152 -6.19 28.65 6.23
C GLU A 152 -7.70 28.74 6.46
N VAL A 153 -8.13 28.56 7.72
CA VAL A 153 -9.53 28.67 8.14
C VAL A 153 -9.62 29.69 9.25
N ARG A 154 -10.43 30.74 9.09
CA ARG A 154 -10.62 31.83 10.07
C ARG A 154 -9.31 32.51 10.49
N GLY A 155 -8.33 32.61 9.57
CA GLY A 155 -7.04 33.23 9.85
C GLY A 155 -6.00 32.30 10.52
N GLU A 156 -6.37 31.08 10.81
CA GLU A 156 -5.46 30.05 11.33
C GLU A 156 -4.99 29.09 10.23
N LYS A 157 -3.68 28.81 10.22
CA LYS A 157 -3.11 27.72 9.39
C LYS A 157 -3.26 26.41 10.13
N ILE A 158 -3.95 25.46 9.50
CA ILE A 158 -4.26 24.15 10.07
C ILE A 158 -3.70 23.01 9.20
N SER A 159 -3.50 21.85 9.83
CA SER A 159 -3.09 20.60 9.17
C SER A 159 -4.27 19.89 8.48
N GLY A 160 -3.97 18.90 7.62
CA GLY A 160 -4.98 18.04 7.01
C GLY A 160 -5.83 17.27 8.00
N GLY A 161 -5.26 16.85 9.14
CA GLY A 161 -6.00 16.19 10.22
C GLY A 161 -7.05 17.12 10.83
N LYS A 162 -6.66 18.34 11.17
CA LYS A 162 -7.59 19.36 11.71
C LYS A 162 -8.65 19.76 10.69
N LEU A 163 -8.27 19.89 9.42
CA LEU A 163 -9.23 20.14 8.34
C LEU A 163 -10.30 19.03 8.27
N SER A 164 -9.91 17.77 8.36
CA SER A 164 -10.83 16.62 8.34
C SER A 164 -11.82 16.66 9.51
N GLU A 165 -11.38 17.10 10.69
CA GLU A 165 -12.25 17.31 11.85
C GLU A 165 -13.28 18.43 11.56
N LEU A 166 -12.82 19.56 11.00
CA LEU A 166 -13.69 20.69 10.68
C LEU A 166 -14.75 20.35 9.61
N LEU A 167 -14.41 19.48 8.65
CA LEU A 167 -15.34 19.02 7.61
C LEU A 167 -16.49 18.14 8.15
N THR A 168 -16.42 17.68 9.40
CA THR A 168 -17.49 16.95 10.10
C THR A 168 -18.18 17.76 11.20
N SER A 169 -17.85 19.06 11.34
CA SER A 169 -18.44 19.95 12.34
C SER A 169 -19.97 20.09 12.15
N PRO A 170 -20.76 20.16 13.21
CA PRO A 170 -22.18 20.53 13.13
C PRO A 170 -22.40 21.94 12.53
N ASP A 171 -21.45 22.87 12.71
CA ASP A 171 -21.48 24.21 12.11
C ASP A 171 -21.28 24.15 10.60
N ARG A 172 -22.37 24.35 9.84
CA ARG A 172 -22.36 24.32 8.38
C ARG A 172 -21.47 25.39 7.76
N ALA A 173 -21.42 26.58 8.35
CA ALA A 173 -20.59 27.66 7.85
C ALA A 173 -19.10 27.29 7.97
N LEU A 174 -18.72 26.70 9.10
CA LEU A 174 -17.36 26.21 9.34
C LEU A 174 -16.97 25.07 8.38
N ARG A 175 -17.88 24.11 8.11
CA ARG A 175 -17.63 23.08 7.10
C ARG A 175 -17.40 23.67 5.71
N LYS A 176 -18.21 24.67 5.32
CA LYS A 176 -18.04 25.37 4.05
C LYS A 176 -16.69 26.09 3.97
N GLU A 177 -16.33 26.86 4.99
CA GLU A 177 -15.04 27.56 5.07
C GLU A 177 -13.86 26.57 4.97
N ALA A 178 -13.92 25.45 5.70
CA ALA A 178 -12.91 24.40 5.65
C ALA A 178 -12.80 23.78 4.24
N PHE A 179 -13.92 23.50 3.59
CA PHE A 179 -13.95 22.97 2.23
C PHE A 179 -13.36 23.97 1.21
N GLU A 180 -13.73 25.24 1.31
CA GLU A 180 -13.22 26.30 0.44
C GLU A 180 -11.71 26.53 0.66
N ALA A 181 -11.24 26.47 1.90
CA ALA A 181 -9.81 26.53 2.24
C ALA A 181 -9.04 25.35 1.63
N SER A 182 -9.59 24.14 1.71
CA SER A 182 -9.04 22.96 1.06
C SER A 182 -8.93 23.18 -0.46
N HIS A 183 -10.03 23.57 -1.09
CA HIS A 183 -10.07 23.80 -2.52
C HIS A 183 -9.03 24.85 -2.96
N LYS A 184 -8.94 25.96 -2.24
CA LYS A 184 -7.96 27.02 -2.51
C LYS A 184 -6.53 26.50 -2.47
N SER A 185 -6.14 25.78 -1.40
CA SER A 185 -4.78 25.25 -1.25
C SER A 185 -4.41 24.27 -2.37
N TYR A 186 -5.32 23.40 -2.77
CA TYR A 186 -5.08 22.51 -3.92
C TYR A 186 -5.01 23.28 -5.24
N MET A 187 -5.83 24.31 -5.42
CA MET A 187 -5.82 25.11 -6.65
C MET A 187 -4.55 25.95 -6.79
N GLU A 188 -3.98 26.45 -5.70
CA GLU A 188 -2.69 27.14 -5.69
C GLU A 188 -1.54 26.24 -6.15
N LYS A 189 -1.64 24.92 -5.91
CA LYS A 189 -0.66 23.91 -6.30
C LYS A 189 -1.06 23.10 -7.55
N LYS A 190 -2.14 23.49 -8.23
CA LYS A 190 -2.71 22.75 -9.35
C LYS A 190 -1.70 22.40 -10.44
N ASP A 191 -0.90 23.36 -10.84
CA ASP A 191 0.03 23.18 -11.96
C ASP A 191 1.18 22.23 -11.57
N GLU A 192 1.65 22.31 -10.32
CA GLU A 192 2.66 21.40 -9.79
C GLU A 192 2.12 19.96 -9.73
N PHE A 193 0.92 19.75 -9.15
CA PHE A 193 0.27 18.43 -9.13
C PHE A 193 0.00 17.88 -10.53
N SER A 194 -0.43 18.76 -11.46
CA SER A 194 -0.69 18.37 -12.84
C SER A 194 0.57 17.97 -13.59
N ALA A 195 1.70 18.62 -13.31
CA ALA A 195 2.99 18.28 -13.89
C ALA A 195 3.46 16.89 -13.43
N VAL A 196 3.43 16.63 -12.12
CA VAL A 196 3.78 15.32 -11.53
C VAL A 196 2.88 14.22 -12.09
N LEU A 197 1.56 14.44 -12.13
CA LEU A 197 0.62 13.44 -12.68
C LEU A 197 0.91 13.13 -14.16
N ARG A 198 1.16 14.16 -14.97
CA ARG A 198 1.44 13.99 -16.40
C ARG A 198 2.71 13.18 -16.62
N GLU A 199 3.78 13.52 -15.90
CA GLU A 199 5.05 12.79 -15.98
C GLU A 199 4.88 11.35 -15.49
N LEU A 200 4.15 11.12 -14.41
CA LEU A 200 3.88 9.79 -13.88
C LEU A 200 3.10 8.91 -14.89
N VAL A 201 2.10 9.49 -15.57
CA VAL A 201 1.36 8.78 -16.64
C VAL A 201 2.30 8.38 -17.78
N GLN A 202 3.16 9.29 -18.24
CA GLN A 202 4.13 9.00 -19.31
C GLN A 202 5.15 7.94 -18.89
N THR A 203 5.68 8.05 -17.68
CA THR A 203 6.66 7.10 -17.12
C THR A 203 6.05 5.70 -16.97
N ARG A 204 4.83 5.60 -16.45
CA ARG A 204 4.12 4.34 -16.31
C ARG A 204 3.78 3.69 -17.67
N ASP A 205 3.41 4.47 -18.66
CA ASP A 205 3.21 3.97 -20.03
C ASP A 205 4.54 3.45 -20.63
N ALA A 206 5.65 4.13 -20.38
CA ALA A 206 6.97 3.68 -20.79
C ALA A 206 7.38 2.36 -20.09
N ILE A 207 7.09 2.19 -18.80
CA ILE A 207 7.31 0.91 -18.08
C ILE A 207 6.53 -0.22 -18.76
N ALA A 208 5.24 -0.02 -19.03
CA ALA A 208 4.41 -1.02 -19.68
C ALA A 208 4.96 -1.43 -21.05
N LYS A 209 5.31 -0.46 -21.88
CA LYS A 209 5.87 -0.69 -23.22
C LYS A 209 7.22 -1.40 -23.16
N ALA A 210 8.10 -1.02 -22.22
CA ALA A 210 9.38 -1.69 -22.03
C ALA A 210 9.23 -3.18 -21.72
N ASN A 211 8.17 -3.55 -20.99
CA ASN A 211 7.84 -4.93 -20.61
C ASN A 211 6.89 -5.64 -21.61
N GLY A 212 6.68 -5.06 -22.81
CA GLY A 212 5.95 -5.68 -23.91
C GLY A 212 4.44 -5.60 -23.80
N PHE A 213 3.91 -4.64 -23.03
CA PHE A 213 2.47 -4.37 -22.95
C PHE A 213 2.07 -3.22 -23.88
N GLU A 214 0.88 -3.25 -24.40
CA GLU A 214 0.35 -2.18 -25.26
C GLU A 214 0.17 -0.87 -24.47
N ASN A 215 -0.28 -0.98 -23.22
CA ASN A 215 -0.56 0.16 -22.34
C ASN A 215 -0.41 -0.21 -20.87
N TYR A 216 -0.47 0.80 -19.99
CA TYR A 216 -0.29 0.61 -18.55
C TYR A 216 -1.46 -0.13 -17.86
N ILE A 217 -2.65 -0.19 -18.46
CA ILE A 217 -3.84 -0.82 -17.82
C ILE A 217 -3.61 -2.31 -17.62
N GLU A 218 -3.16 -3.01 -18.68
CA GLU A 218 -2.86 -4.44 -18.62
C GLU A 218 -1.69 -4.72 -17.66
N TYR A 219 -0.60 -3.96 -17.82
CA TYR A 219 0.55 -4.04 -16.90
C TYR A 219 0.12 -3.88 -15.44
N ALA A 220 -0.63 -2.81 -15.11
CA ALA A 220 -1.08 -2.52 -13.77
C ALA A 220 -2.07 -3.56 -13.21
N THR A 221 -2.88 -4.18 -14.07
CA THR A 221 -3.78 -5.25 -13.66
C THR A 221 -2.99 -6.46 -13.20
N LEU A 222 -2.00 -6.87 -13.98
CA LEU A 222 -1.14 -8.00 -13.67
C LEU A 222 -0.19 -7.71 -12.51
N SER A 223 0.38 -6.49 -12.40
CA SER A 223 1.26 -6.12 -11.29
C SER A 223 0.55 -6.11 -9.92
N LYS A 224 -0.77 -6.13 -9.91
CA LYS A 224 -1.62 -6.29 -8.72
C LYS A 224 -2.09 -7.73 -8.52
N SER A 225 -1.43 -8.70 -9.17
CA SER A 225 -1.74 -10.12 -9.11
C SER A 225 -3.20 -10.46 -9.47
N ARG A 226 -3.83 -9.65 -10.34
CA ARG A 226 -5.19 -9.88 -10.81
C ARG A 226 -5.15 -10.81 -12.01
N LEU A 227 -5.17 -12.11 -11.75
CA LEU A 227 -4.97 -13.15 -12.76
C LEU A 227 -6.28 -13.66 -13.39
N ASP A 228 -7.40 -13.55 -12.66
CA ASP A 228 -8.67 -14.16 -13.03
C ASP A 228 -9.60 -13.20 -13.79
N TYR A 229 -9.28 -11.92 -13.80
CA TYR A 229 -10.07 -10.89 -14.47
C TYR A 229 -9.19 -9.77 -15.02
N GLY A 230 -9.60 -9.22 -16.13
CA GLY A 230 -8.91 -8.14 -16.82
C GLY A 230 -9.71 -6.84 -16.91
N HIS A 231 -9.32 -5.98 -17.85
CA HIS A 231 -9.95 -4.67 -18.05
C HIS A 231 -11.44 -4.76 -18.41
N LYS A 232 -11.83 -5.78 -19.19
CA LYS A 232 -13.23 -5.97 -19.61
C LYS A 232 -14.14 -6.26 -18.42
N GLU A 233 -13.71 -7.15 -17.54
CA GLU A 233 -14.45 -7.53 -16.33
C GLU A 233 -14.50 -6.35 -15.34
N LEU A 234 -13.42 -5.56 -15.22
CA LEU A 234 -13.42 -4.34 -14.43
C LEU A 234 -14.41 -3.29 -14.94
N LEU A 235 -14.52 -3.12 -16.27
CA LEU A 235 -15.52 -2.22 -16.85
C LEU A 235 -16.94 -2.73 -16.61
N ALA A 236 -17.18 -4.03 -16.73
CA ALA A 236 -18.48 -4.64 -16.42
C ALA A 236 -18.86 -4.41 -14.95
N PHE A 237 -17.92 -4.63 -14.03
CA PHE A 237 -18.11 -4.31 -12.60
C PHE A 237 -18.46 -2.83 -12.37
N CYS A 238 -17.76 -1.90 -13.01
CA CYS A 238 -18.09 -0.47 -12.92
C CYS A 238 -19.50 -0.16 -13.42
N GLN A 239 -19.96 -0.82 -14.50
CA GLN A 239 -21.33 -0.69 -14.99
C GLN A 239 -22.36 -1.22 -13.99
N ASP A 240 -22.06 -2.35 -13.34
CA ASP A 240 -22.92 -2.90 -12.30
C ASP A 240 -22.98 -1.98 -11.06
N VAL A 241 -21.84 -1.41 -10.64
CA VAL A 241 -21.82 -0.38 -9.59
C VAL A 241 -22.68 0.82 -9.97
N GLN A 242 -22.56 1.32 -11.21
CA GLN A 242 -23.38 2.43 -11.70
C GLN A 242 -24.87 2.08 -11.69
N LYS A 243 -25.22 0.86 -12.10
CA LYS A 243 -26.60 0.40 -12.21
C LYS A 243 -27.25 0.09 -10.87
N TYR A 244 -26.53 -0.59 -9.99
CA TYR A 244 -27.11 -1.16 -8.77
C TYR A 244 -26.76 -0.39 -7.50
N ILE A 245 -25.53 0.11 -7.40
CA ILE A 245 -25.04 0.75 -6.15
C ILE A 245 -25.26 2.27 -6.18
N ALA A 246 -24.99 2.93 -7.32
CA ALA A 246 -25.15 4.39 -7.40
C ALA A 246 -26.57 4.90 -7.10
N PRO A 247 -27.67 4.19 -7.46
CA PRO A 247 -29.01 4.59 -7.05
C PRO A 247 -29.23 4.49 -5.54
N ILE A 248 -28.69 3.45 -4.89
CA ILE A 248 -28.76 3.28 -3.42
C ILE A 248 -28.02 4.45 -2.74
N TYR A 249 -26.83 4.77 -3.21
CA TYR A 249 -26.05 5.88 -2.68
C TYR A 249 -26.77 7.23 -2.82
N ARG A 250 -27.41 7.48 -3.97
CA ARG A 250 -28.22 8.69 -4.18
C ARG A 250 -29.39 8.77 -3.20
N ARG A 251 -30.08 7.65 -2.95
CA ARG A 251 -31.16 7.60 -1.95
C ARG A 251 -30.64 7.91 -0.54
N LEU A 252 -29.51 7.32 -0.14
CA LEU A 252 -28.89 7.63 1.15
C LEU A 252 -28.48 9.10 1.28
N GLN A 253 -28.00 9.71 0.19
CA GLN A 253 -27.70 11.15 0.17
C GLN A 253 -28.96 12.01 0.28
N GLU A 254 -30.07 11.58 -0.31
CA GLU A 254 -31.35 12.29 -0.19
C GLU A 254 -31.93 12.17 1.23
N GLU A 255 -31.88 10.99 1.83
CA GLU A 255 -32.24 10.79 3.23
C GLU A 255 -31.34 11.63 4.18
N GLN A 256 -30.05 11.75 3.88
CA GLN A 256 -29.13 12.63 4.61
C GLN A 256 -29.51 14.11 4.44
N ARG A 257 -29.83 14.54 3.23
CA ARG A 257 -30.28 15.90 2.93
C ARG A 257 -31.52 16.27 3.75
N GLU A 258 -32.54 15.39 3.77
CA GLU A 258 -33.78 15.57 4.52
C GLU A 258 -33.54 15.61 6.03
N ARG A 259 -32.72 14.67 6.54
CA ARG A 259 -32.34 14.60 7.95
C ARG A 259 -31.65 15.88 8.42
N LEU A 260 -30.80 16.45 7.60
CA LEU A 260 -30.09 17.71 7.88
C LEU A 260 -30.94 18.94 7.63
N GLY A 261 -32.18 18.82 7.13
CA GLY A 261 -33.08 19.94 6.82
C GLY A 261 -32.55 20.86 5.71
N LEU A 262 -31.79 20.32 4.77
CA LEU A 262 -31.17 21.12 3.72
C LEU A 262 -32.00 21.14 2.44
N GLU A 263 -32.06 22.29 1.77
CA GLU A 263 -32.63 22.39 0.41
C GLU A 263 -31.77 21.59 -0.58
N LYS A 264 -30.44 21.68 -0.45
CA LYS A 264 -29.49 20.97 -1.31
C LYS A 264 -28.29 20.49 -0.48
N LEU A 265 -27.91 19.22 -0.66
CA LEU A 265 -26.70 18.64 -0.08
C LEU A 265 -25.49 19.10 -0.91
N MET A 266 -24.63 19.88 -0.28
CA MET A 266 -23.40 20.36 -0.90
C MET A 266 -22.23 19.41 -0.59
N PRO A 267 -21.09 19.46 -1.34
CA PRO A 267 -19.93 18.61 -1.06
C PRO A 267 -19.44 18.67 0.39
N TYR A 268 -19.48 19.85 1.01
CA TYR A 268 -19.09 20.05 2.41
C TYR A 268 -20.11 19.54 3.45
N ASP A 269 -21.31 19.13 3.00
CA ASP A 269 -22.31 18.54 3.89
C ASP A 269 -22.18 17.00 3.98
N ARG A 270 -21.45 16.37 3.04
CA ARG A 270 -21.37 14.91 2.92
C ARG A 270 -20.76 14.20 4.13
N GLY A 271 -19.85 14.88 4.83
CA GLY A 271 -19.17 14.35 6.01
C GLY A 271 -20.04 14.32 7.27
N LEU A 272 -21.18 15.03 7.30
CA LEU A 272 -22.08 15.09 8.46
C LEU A 272 -23.35 14.27 8.21
N VAL A 273 -23.60 13.27 9.04
CA VAL A 273 -24.75 12.35 8.86
C VAL A 273 -25.97 12.80 9.69
N PHE A 274 -25.75 13.37 10.88
CA PHE A 274 -26.80 13.80 11.81
C PHE A 274 -26.63 15.28 12.19
N PRO A 275 -27.72 16.02 12.44
CA PRO A 275 -27.65 17.46 12.78
C PRO A 275 -26.81 17.73 14.03
N GLU A 276 -26.86 16.85 15.02
CA GLU A 276 -26.15 16.96 16.29
C GLU A 276 -24.66 16.61 16.18
N GLY A 277 -24.25 16.04 15.05
CA GLY A 277 -22.92 15.50 14.83
C GLY A 277 -22.91 14.01 14.53
N ASN A 278 -21.82 13.51 14.02
CA ASN A 278 -21.65 12.08 13.79
C ASN A 278 -21.49 11.32 15.12
N ALA A 279 -21.89 10.05 15.13
CA ALA A 279 -21.73 9.19 16.29
C ALA A 279 -20.26 9.14 16.74
N LYS A 280 -20.03 9.33 18.03
CA LYS A 280 -18.72 9.20 18.68
C LYS A 280 -18.88 8.24 19.87
N PRO A 281 -18.97 6.92 19.62
CA PRO A 281 -19.25 5.94 20.68
C PRO A 281 -18.16 5.89 21.74
N VAL A 282 -16.93 6.23 21.36
CA VAL A 282 -15.75 6.25 22.24
C VAL A 282 -14.98 7.55 21.99
N SER A 283 -14.48 8.16 23.03
CA SER A 283 -13.68 9.41 22.95
C SER A 283 -12.49 9.34 23.89
N GLY A 284 -11.33 9.70 23.38
CA GLY A 284 -10.04 9.65 24.08
C GLY A 284 -9.28 8.35 23.87
N GLU A 285 -7.98 8.45 23.94
CA GLU A 285 -7.02 7.38 23.64
C GLU A 285 -7.22 6.15 24.51
N THR A 286 -7.24 6.33 25.83
CA THR A 286 -7.40 5.25 26.80
C THR A 286 -8.73 4.50 26.61
N ALA A 287 -9.84 5.24 26.40
CA ALA A 287 -11.14 4.61 26.19
C ALA A 287 -11.23 3.88 24.84
N LEU A 288 -10.54 4.39 23.80
CA LEU A 288 -10.43 3.73 22.50
C LEU A 288 -9.65 2.41 22.61
N ALA A 289 -8.51 2.42 23.31
CA ALA A 289 -7.70 1.22 23.57
C ALA A 289 -8.51 0.16 24.35
N GLN A 290 -9.25 0.58 25.38
CA GLN A 290 -10.12 -0.32 26.15
C GLN A 290 -11.26 -0.91 25.28
N ALA A 291 -11.91 -0.09 24.47
CA ALA A 291 -12.95 -0.58 23.57
C ALA A 291 -12.42 -1.53 22.50
N ALA A 292 -11.21 -1.29 21.99
CA ALA A 292 -10.52 -2.19 21.08
C ALA A 292 -10.19 -3.53 21.77
N TYR A 293 -9.66 -3.50 22.99
CA TYR A 293 -9.41 -4.69 23.80
C TYR A 293 -10.68 -5.55 23.93
N GLU A 294 -11.78 -4.95 24.38
CA GLU A 294 -13.06 -5.65 24.55
C GLU A 294 -13.57 -6.23 23.23
N MET A 295 -13.47 -5.48 22.14
CA MET A 295 -13.89 -5.90 20.81
C MET A 295 -13.07 -7.11 20.30
N TYR A 296 -11.75 -7.07 20.40
CA TYR A 296 -10.89 -8.16 19.93
C TYR A 296 -11.10 -9.44 20.74
N HIS A 297 -11.24 -9.34 22.07
CA HIS A 297 -11.53 -10.48 22.93
C HIS A 297 -12.94 -11.06 22.73
N ALA A 298 -13.90 -10.22 22.37
CA ALA A 298 -15.25 -10.69 22.01
C ALA A 298 -15.32 -11.32 20.63
N LEU A 299 -14.39 -10.97 19.71
CA LEU A 299 -14.39 -11.49 18.35
C LEU A 299 -13.95 -12.97 18.29
N SER A 300 -12.81 -13.30 18.87
CA SER A 300 -12.35 -14.67 19.08
C SER A 300 -11.20 -14.72 20.10
N PRO A 301 -10.91 -15.89 20.72
CA PRO A 301 -9.75 -16.06 21.60
C PRO A 301 -8.42 -15.71 20.91
N GLU A 302 -8.27 -16.09 19.64
CA GLU A 302 -7.06 -15.84 18.86
C GLU A 302 -6.86 -14.34 18.59
N ALA A 303 -7.94 -13.63 18.26
CA ALA A 303 -7.91 -12.17 18.06
C ALA A 303 -7.56 -11.44 19.36
N GLY A 304 -8.09 -11.90 20.51
CA GLY A 304 -7.73 -11.36 21.82
C GLY A 304 -6.24 -11.54 22.14
N VAL A 305 -5.70 -12.75 21.95
CA VAL A 305 -4.27 -13.03 22.15
C VAL A 305 -3.40 -12.17 21.24
N PHE A 306 -3.77 -12.02 19.95
CA PHE A 306 -3.04 -11.15 19.01
C PHE A 306 -3.02 -9.70 19.48
N PHE A 307 -4.17 -9.19 19.96
CA PHE A 307 -4.26 -7.81 20.47
C PHE A 307 -3.39 -7.62 21.74
N ASP A 308 -3.43 -8.59 22.68
CA ASP A 308 -2.62 -8.55 23.89
C ASP A 308 -1.11 -8.54 23.57
N GLU A 309 -0.66 -9.38 22.64
CA GLU A 309 0.72 -9.39 22.17
C GLU A 309 1.11 -8.05 21.53
N MET A 310 0.24 -7.46 20.70
CA MET A 310 0.48 -6.15 20.07
C MET A 310 0.68 -5.06 21.13
N VAL A 311 -0.21 -4.98 22.14
CA VAL A 311 -0.13 -3.97 23.21
C VAL A 311 1.04 -4.22 24.18
N ALA A 312 1.38 -5.48 24.43
CA ALA A 312 2.50 -5.82 25.33
C ALA A 312 3.87 -5.43 24.75
N HIS A 313 3.95 -5.23 23.44
CA HIS A 313 5.20 -4.98 22.71
C HIS A 313 5.26 -3.59 22.04
N GLU A 314 4.33 -2.70 22.40
CA GLU A 314 4.28 -1.30 21.93
C GLU A 314 5.40 -0.41 22.54
#